data_35d5fbd656ce59a841828967607d3a34
#
_entry.id   35d5fbd656ce59a841828967607d3a34
#
_cell.length_a   1.000
_cell.length_b   1.000
_cell.length_c   1.000
_cell.angle_alpha   90.00
_cell.angle_beta   90.00
_cell.angle_gamma   90.00
#
_symmetry.space_group_name_H-M   'P 1'
#
loop_
_entity.id
_entity.type
_entity.pdbx_description
1 polymer ?
#
loop_
_entity_poly.entity_id
_entity_poly.type
_entity_poly.pdbx_seq_one_letter_code
_entity_poly.pdbx_strand_id
1 'polypeptide(L)'
;MKLHETKLNSKTIYSGKILKLEIDEVELPDGKSARRECVRHSGGAAVLLIEDEKVLLVRQFRYLYGKPIYEIPAGKLNEGEDAKAAAARE
;
A
#
# COMPACT_ATOMS: atom_id res chain seq x y z
N MET A 1 28.15 -7.93 -6.27
CA MET A 1 26.86 -8.14 -6.98
C MET A 1 25.93 -7.00 -6.66
N LYS A 2 25.35 -6.36 -7.65
CA LYS A 2 24.31 -5.35 -7.41
C LYS A 2 22.99 -6.06 -7.14
N LEU A 3 22.38 -5.76 -6.02
CA LEU A 3 21.07 -6.28 -5.67
C LEU A 3 20.01 -5.37 -6.32
N HIS A 4 19.86 -5.49 -7.62
CA HIS A 4 19.00 -4.65 -8.42
C HIS A 4 18.27 -5.47 -9.48
N GLU A 5 17.00 -5.15 -9.68
CA GLU A 5 16.19 -5.72 -10.76
C GLU A 5 15.82 -4.60 -11.73
N THR A 6 15.99 -4.86 -13.00
CA THR A 6 15.70 -3.86 -14.05
C THR A 6 14.40 -4.22 -14.74
N LYS A 7 13.48 -3.25 -14.82
CA LYS A 7 12.22 -3.45 -15.54
C LYS A 7 12.50 -3.55 -17.04
N LEU A 8 12.07 -4.64 -17.66
CA LEU A 8 12.18 -4.85 -19.10
C LEU A 8 10.92 -4.38 -19.82
N ASN A 9 9.74 -4.72 -19.30
CA ASN A 9 8.48 -4.23 -19.82
C ASN A 9 7.40 -4.35 -18.74
N SER A 10 6.23 -3.77 -19.03
CA SER A 10 5.11 -3.74 -18.10
C SER A 10 3.81 -3.84 -18.87
N LYS A 11 2.86 -4.60 -18.31
CA LYS A 11 1.52 -4.73 -18.88
C LYS A 11 0.50 -4.44 -17.79
N THR A 12 -0.42 -3.52 -18.07
CA THR A 12 -1.53 -3.24 -17.17
C THR A 12 -2.60 -4.31 -17.34
N ILE A 13 -2.96 -4.98 -16.26
CA ILE A 13 -4.00 -6.01 -16.24
C ILE A 13 -5.34 -5.42 -15.81
N TYR A 14 -5.31 -4.51 -14.83
CA TYR A 14 -6.52 -3.87 -14.30
C TYR A 14 -6.19 -2.49 -13.82
N SER A 15 -7.07 -1.55 -14.11
CA SER A 15 -6.95 -0.17 -13.62
C SER A 15 -8.30 0.24 -13.00
N GLY A 16 -8.34 0.32 -11.69
CA GLY A 16 -9.54 0.64 -10.93
C GLY A 16 -9.48 2.04 -10.33
N LYS A 17 -10.49 2.36 -9.51
CA LYS A 17 -10.54 3.65 -8.82
C LYS A 17 -9.48 3.78 -7.73
N ILE A 18 -9.14 2.65 -7.10
CA ILE A 18 -8.28 2.64 -5.92
C ILE A 18 -6.88 2.15 -6.26
N LEU A 19 -6.78 1.15 -7.15
CA LEU A 19 -5.51 0.52 -7.44
C LEU A 19 -5.38 0.19 -8.92
N LYS A 20 -4.14 -0.10 -9.28
CA LYS A 20 -3.77 -0.55 -10.62
C LYS A 20 -2.95 -1.82 -10.47
N LEU A 21 -3.31 -2.86 -11.20
CA LEU A 21 -2.55 -4.12 -11.22
C LEU A 21 -1.75 -4.19 -12.50
N GLU A 22 -0.44 -4.35 -12.35
CA GLU A 22 0.49 -4.48 -13.46
C GLU A 22 1.30 -5.75 -13.33
N ILE A 23 1.69 -6.32 -14.46
CA ILE A 23 2.68 -7.39 -14.50
C ILE A 23 3.92 -6.85 -15.18
N ASP A 24 5.03 -6.84 -14.45
CA ASP A 24 6.31 -6.39 -14.95
C ASP A 24 7.20 -7.59 -15.21
N GLU A 25 7.90 -7.58 -16.37
CA GLU A 25 9.01 -8.47 -16.58
C GLU A 25 10.27 -7.74 -16.17
N VAL A 26 11.10 -8.42 -15.38
CA VAL A 26 12.32 -7.84 -14.85
C VAL A 26 13.51 -8.73 -15.16
N GLU A 27 14.67 -8.09 -15.24
CA GLU A 27 15.94 -8.79 -15.31
C GLU A 27 16.55 -8.85 -13.92
N LEU A 28 16.84 -10.06 -13.47
CA LEU A 28 17.45 -10.31 -12.16
C LEU A 28 18.96 -10.02 -12.20
N PRO A 29 19.61 -9.87 -11.03
CA PRO A 29 21.05 -9.61 -10.99
C PRO A 29 21.91 -10.62 -11.72
N ASP A 30 21.46 -11.88 -11.86
CA ASP A 30 22.15 -12.93 -12.59
C ASP A 30 21.86 -12.95 -14.09
N GLY A 31 21.10 -11.99 -14.60
CA GLY A 31 20.73 -11.89 -16.01
C GLY A 31 19.50 -12.67 -16.43
N LYS A 32 18.92 -13.43 -15.53
CA LYS A 32 17.68 -14.18 -15.81
C LYS A 32 16.46 -13.28 -15.73
N SER A 33 15.40 -13.66 -16.43
CA SER A 33 14.13 -12.93 -16.41
C SER A 33 13.19 -13.52 -15.37
N ALA A 34 12.36 -12.67 -14.79
CA ALA A 34 11.28 -13.07 -13.89
C ALA A 34 10.09 -12.13 -14.05
N ARG A 35 8.95 -12.53 -13.51
CA ARG A 35 7.75 -11.70 -13.51
C ARG A 35 7.49 -11.18 -12.12
N ARG A 36 6.94 -9.96 -12.06
CA ARG A 36 6.49 -9.33 -10.80
C ARG A 36 5.05 -8.88 -10.96
N GLU A 37 4.21 -9.25 -10.01
CA GLU A 37 2.85 -8.76 -9.93
C GLU A 37 2.86 -7.53 -9.04
N CYS A 38 2.51 -6.39 -9.60
CA CYS A 38 2.66 -5.09 -8.93
C CYS A 38 1.30 -4.46 -8.73
N VAL A 39 0.97 -4.15 -7.47
CA VAL A 39 -0.23 -3.38 -7.15
C VAL A 39 0.20 -1.95 -6.86
N ARG A 40 -0.25 -1.01 -7.69
CA ARG A 40 -0.01 0.42 -7.49
C ARG A 40 -1.16 1.00 -6.70
N HIS A 41 -0.84 1.66 -5.61
CA HIS A 41 -1.80 2.28 -4.69
C HIS A 41 -1.21 3.60 -4.21
N SER A 42 -2.07 4.58 -3.90
CA SER A 42 -1.61 5.89 -3.43
C SER A 42 -0.93 5.84 -2.07
N GLY A 43 -1.08 4.72 -1.38
CA GLY A 43 -0.55 4.59 -0.03
C GLY A 43 -1.58 4.94 1.02
N GLY A 44 -1.21 4.73 2.28
CA GLY A 44 -2.05 5.07 3.42
C GLY A 44 -1.23 5.70 4.52
N ALA A 45 -1.89 6.41 5.41
CA ALA A 45 -1.29 6.96 6.61
C ALA A 45 -2.14 6.56 7.80
N ALA A 46 -1.48 6.27 8.92
CA ALA A 46 -2.13 5.90 10.16
C ALA A 46 -1.59 6.76 11.28
N VAL A 47 -2.37 6.92 12.33
CA VAL A 47 -1.95 7.64 13.52
C VAL A 47 -2.02 6.72 14.72
N LEU A 48 -0.97 6.74 15.53
CA LEU A 48 -0.96 6.05 16.82
C LEU A 48 -1.15 7.10 17.91
N LEU A 49 -2.32 7.08 18.53
CA LEU A 49 -2.65 8.00 19.62
C LEU A 49 -2.63 7.25 20.94
N ILE A 50 -1.75 7.68 21.83
CA ILE A 50 -1.60 7.08 23.17
C ILE A 50 -1.94 8.15 24.19
N GLU A 51 -2.85 7.82 25.11
CA GLU A 51 -3.25 8.69 26.20
C GLU A 51 -3.53 7.83 27.44
N ASP A 52 -2.95 8.20 28.59
CA ASP A 52 -3.11 7.48 29.84
C ASP A 52 -2.80 5.97 29.70
N GLU A 53 -1.71 5.64 29.00
CA GLU A 53 -1.27 4.27 28.73
C GLU A 53 -2.27 3.45 27.90
N LYS A 54 -3.19 4.14 27.21
CA LYS A 54 -4.19 3.52 26.34
C LYS A 54 -3.99 3.97 24.91
N VAL A 55 -4.31 3.07 23.98
CA VAL A 55 -4.26 3.35 22.54
C VAL A 55 -5.69 3.53 22.02
N LEU A 56 -5.91 4.61 21.29
CA LEU A 56 -7.17 4.84 20.61
C LEU A 56 -7.28 3.90 19.41
N LEU A 57 -8.36 3.12 19.37
CA LEU A 57 -8.68 2.25 18.25
C LEU A 57 -10.04 2.60 17.68
N VAL A 58 -10.20 2.39 16.40
CA VAL A 58 -11.49 2.46 15.73
C VAL A 58 -11.94 1.04 15.39
N ARG A 59 -13.24 0.82 15.36
CA ARG A 59 -13.83 -0.46 14.98
C ARG A 59 -14.56 -0.28 13.66
N GLN A 60 -14.16 -1.06 12.66
CA GLN A 60 -14.70 -0.96 11.32
C GLN A 60 -15.00 -2.33 10.74
N PHE A 61 -16.11 -2.43 9.99
CA PHE A 61 -16.37 -3.63 9.21
C PHE A 61 -15.40 -3.66 8.03
N ARG A 62 -14.71 -4.79 7.90
CA ARG A 62 -13.80 -5.01 6.77
C ARG A 62 -14.37 -6.11 5.90
N TYR A 63 -14.74 -5.75 4.69
CA TYR A 63 -15.44 -6.63 3.76
C TYR A 63 -14.70 -7.95 3.54
N LEU A 64 -13.39 -7.91 3.31
CA LEU A 64 -12.60 -9.12 3.03
C LEU A 64 -12.53 -10.07 4.22
N TYR A 65 -12.62 -9.55 5.44
CA TYR A 65 -12.64 -10.36 6.66
C TYR A 65 -14.05 -10.78 7.04
N GLY A 66 -15.07 -10.12 6.49
CA GLY A 66 -16.45 -10.43 6.77
C GLY A 66 -16.91 -10.10 8.19
N LYS A 67 -16.19 -9.23 8.89
CA LYS A 67 -16.49 -8.87 10.27
C LYS A 67 -15.86 -7.52 10.64
N PRO A 68 -16.39 -6.87 11.72
CA PRO A 68 -15.71 -5.71 12.27
C PRO A 68 -14.37 -6.11 12.91
N ILE A 69 -13.35 -5.27 12.72
CA ILE A 69 -12.07 -5.44 13.39
C ILE A 69 -11.65 -4.12 14.02
N TYR A 70 -10.76 -4.19 15.01
CA TYR A 70 -10.18 -3.01 15.64
C TYR A 70 -8.91 -2.62 14.91
N GLU A 71 -8.74 -1.31 14.69
CA GLU A 71 -7.62 -0.76 13.94
C GLU A 71 -7.19 0.56 14.53
N ILE A 72 -5.94 0.96 14.32
CA ILE A 72 -5.55 2.35 14.55
C ILE A 72 -6.21 3.23 13.48
N PRO A 73 -6.54 4.50 13.79
CA PRO A 73 -7.10 5.41 12.78
C PRO A 73 -6.16 5.54 11.60
N ALA A 74 -6.69 5.35 10.40
CA ALA A 74 -5.91 5.38 9.18
C ALA A 74 -6.78 5.82 8.00
N GLY A 75 -6.13 6.36 6.98
CA GLY A 75 -6.81 6.77 5.76
C GLY A 75 -5.88 6.71 4.56
N LYS A 76 -6.47 6.68 3.39
CA LYS A 76 -5.75 6.65 2.13
C LYS A 76 -5.11 8.01 1.86
N LEU A 77 -3.87 8.00 1.38
CA LEU A 77 -3.21 9.21 0.94
C LEU A 77 -3.85 9.72 -0.35
N ASN A 78 -4.03 11.03 -0.44
CA ASN A 78 -4.34 11.68 -1.70
C ASN A 78 -3.05 11.76 -2.52
N GLU A 79 -3.18 11.86 -3.83
CA GLU A 79 -2.02 11.95 -4.71
C GLU A 79 -1.16 13.16 -4.31
N GLY A 80 0.11 12.92 -4.09
CA GLY A 80 1.06 13.95 -3.68
C GLY A 80 0.93 14.43 -2.23
N GLU A 81 0.04 13.84 -1.44
CA GLU A 81 -0.17 14.24 -0.05
C GLU A 81 0.96 13.75 0.85
N ASP A 82 1.39 14.63 1.76
CA ASP A 82 2.35 14.27 2.81
C ASP A 82 1.71 13.32 3.83
N ALA A 83 2.41 12.24 4.16
CA ALA A 83 1.90 11.22 5.08
C ALA A 83 1.58 11.78 6.47
N LYS A 84 2.39 12.73 6.96
CA LYS A 84 2.16 13.38 8.26
C LYS A 84 0.86 14.18 8.27
N ALA A 85 0.62 14.94 7.20
CA ALA A 85 -0.61 15.72 7.05
C ALA A 85 -1.83 14.81 6.94
N ALA A 86 -1.71 13.70 6.20
CA ALA A 86 -2.79 12.72 6.08
C ALA A 86 -3.10 12.06 7.42
N ALA A 87 -2.09 11.69 8.19
CA ALA A 87 -2.27 11.10 9.52
C ALA A 87 -2.95 12.07 10.48
N ALA A 88 -2.62 13.35 10.42
CA ALA A 88 -3.23 14.37 11.27
C ALA A 88 -4.72 14.58 10.95
N ARG A 89 -5.11 14.36 9.68
CA ARG A 89 -6.51 14.47 9.25
C ARG A 89 -7.36 13.30 9.79
N GLU A 90 -6.76 12.13 9.97
CA GLU A 90 -7.48 10.91 10.41
C GLU A 90 -7.65 10.77 11.94
#